data_85bdff0046b402955254be3d0b4860ac
#
_entry.id   85bdff0046b402955254be3d0b4860ac
#
_cell.length_a   1.000
_cell.length_b   1.000
_cell.length_c   1.000
_cell.angle_alpha   90.00
_cell.angle_beta   90.00
_cell.angle_gamma   90.00
#
_symmetry.space_group_name_H-M   'P 1'
#
loop_
_entity.id
_entity.type
_entity.pdbx_description
1 polymer ?
#
loop_
_entity_poly.entity_id
_entity_poly.type
_entity_poly.pdbx_seq_one_letter_code
_entity_poly.pdbx_strand_id
1 'polypeptide(L)'
;MIELEQYTTKGNLAARWIRLAKDMGDIPRGCTVADLGCGTGVLGLGALFCGASNAIMIDIDQSALDIVYNNAGSEGFSKNIEIICSDVAAVTLEHTDLILCNPPWGTQKMGADAPFLEAIRNAGVPAYMLHSSDAKHVAARFDSWGWHVHEVFSAQFDLGSAHTHHTRRRVMTQATLWRLLPPDATSPDRS
;
A
#
# COMPACT_ATOMS: atom_id res chain seq x y z
N MET A 1 -11.31 22.93 -2.08
CA MET A 1 -10.40 21.90 -1.55
C MET A 1 -10.92 20.57 -2.05
N ILE A 2 -10.13 19.81 -2.79
CA ILE A 2 -10.46 18.43 -3.17
C ILE A 2 -10.28 17.63 -1.90
N GLU A 3 -11.35 17.06 -1.35
CA GLU A 3 -11.22 16.10 -0.23
C GLU A 3 -10.44 14.90 -0.74
N LEU A 4 -9.31 14.59 -0.07
CA LEU A 4 -8.51 13.41 -0.37
C LEU A 4 -9.32 12.17 0.02
N GLU A 5 -9.39 11.20 -0.89
CA GLU A 5 -10.02 9.90 -0.64
C GLU A 5 -9.11 9.11 0.32
N GLN A 6 -9.37 9.21 1.63
CA GLN A 6 -8.57 8.53 2.66
C GLN A 6 -9.36 7.37 3.25
N TYR A 7 -8.99 6.14 2.89
CA TYR A 7 -9.49 4.93 3.51
C TYR A 7 -8.43 4.37 4.47
N THR A 8 -8.69 4.50 5.76
CA THR A 8 -7.78 3.96 6.76
C THR A 8 -7.79 2.43 6.73
N THR A 9 -6.67 1.82 6.42
CA THR A 9 -6.50 0.37 6.56
C THR A 9 -6.66 -0.01 8.03
N LYS A 10 -7.69 -0.81 8.35
CA LYS A 10 -7.91 -1.25 9.75
C LYS A 10 -6.72 -2.09 10.22
N GLY A 11 -6.28 -1.89 11.46
CA GLY A 11 -5.07 -2.51 12.01
C GLY A 11 -5.03 -4.05 11.89
N ASN A 12 -6.18 -4.73 12.08
CA ASN A 12 -6.25 -6.19 11.93
C ASN A 12 -6.04 -6.67 10.48
N LEU A 13 -6.44 -5.85 9.49
CA LEU A 13 -6.20 -6.15 8.09
C LEU A 13 -4.75 -5.89 7.72
N ALA A 14 -4.20 -4.73 8.12
CA ALA A 14 -2.79 -4.42 7.92
C ALA A 14 -1.90 -5.53 8.51
N ALA A 15 -2.18 -5.96 9.74
CA ALA A 15 -1.45 -7.04 10.39
C ALA A 15 -1.54 -8.35 9.58
N ARG A 16 -2.73 -8.73 9.09
CA ARG A 16 -2.90 -9.92 8.24
C ARG A 16 -2.13 -9.80 6.93
N TRP A 17 -2.23 -8.66 6.27
CA TRP A 17 -1.54 -8.38 5.01
C TRP A 17 -0.02 -8.50 5.18
N ILE A 18 0.55 -7.75 6.14
CA ILE A 18 2.00 -7.74 6.38
C ILE A 18 2.50 -9.13 6.80
N ARG A 19 1.71 -9.85 7.63
CA ARG A 19 2.03 -11.22 8.00
C ARG A 19 2.12 -12.15 6.78
N LEU A 20 1.16 -12.06 5.85
CA LEU A 20 1.19 -12.85 4.62
C LEU A 20 2.40 -12.51 3.75
N ALA A 21 2.72 -11.22 3.58
CA ALA A 21 3.92 -10.81 2.85
C ALA A 21 5.20 -11.35 3.50
N LYS A 22 5.27 -11.38 4.84
CA LYS A 22 6.37 -11.98 5.57
C LYS A 22 6.46 -13.48 5.38
N ASP A 23 5.32 -14.19 5.49
CA ASP A 23 5.26 -15.66 5.37
C ASP A 23 5.59 -16.10 3.93
N MET A 24 5.32 -15.27 2.92
CA MET A 24 5.73 -15.46 1.52
C MET A 24 7.20 -15.12 1.25
N GLY A 25 7.95 -14.62 2.24
CA GLY A 25 9.36 -14.29 2.11
C GLY A 25 9.65 -12.91 1.50
N ASP A 26 8.62 -12.11 1.22
CA ASP A 26 8.78 -10.80 0.57
C ASP A 26 9.21 -9.68 1.52
N ILE A 27 9.25 -9.95 2.84
CA ILE A 27 9.85 -9.05 3.85
C ILE A 27 11.05 -9.76 4.48
N PRO A 28 12.15 -9.93 3.76
CA PRO A 28 13.38 -10.49 4.34
C PRO A 28 13.98 -9.50 5.36
N ARG A 29 14.83 -10.01 6.26
CA ARG A 29 15.58 -9.13 7.16
C ARG A 29 16.48 -8.20 6.36
N GLY A 30 16.50 -6.93 6.72
CA GLY A 30 17.36 -5.94 6.07
C GLY A 30 16.67 -5.18 4.94
N CYS A 31 15.50 -5.61 4.49
CA CYS A 31 14.82 -4.96 3.37
C CYS A 31 14.33 -3.54 3.70
N THR A 32 14.23 -2.73 2.66
CA THR A 32 13.60 -1.42 2.66
C THR A 32 12.23 -1.52 2.00
N VAL A 33 11.19 -1.09 2.69
CA VAL A 33 9.80 -1.11 2.21
C VAL A 33 9.35 0.31 1.91
N ALA A 34 8.69 0.55 0.77
CA ALA A 34 8.02 1.80 0.48
C ALA A 34 6.51 1.65 0.69
N ASP A 35 5.90 2.56 1.46
CA ASP A 35 4.44 2.65 1.69
C ASP A 35 3.90 3.84 0.90
N LEU A 36 3.24 3.57 -0.24
CA LEU A 36 2.73 4.58 -1.16
C LEU A 36 1.31 5.01 -0.77
N GLY A 37 1.14 6.30 -0.49
CA GLY A 37 -0.09 6.83 0.09
C GLY A 37 -0.24 6.29 1.52
N CYS A 38 0.81 6.46 2.32
CA CYS A 38 0.95 5.77 3.60
C CYS A 38 -0.09 6.18 4.65
N GLY A 39 -0.77 7.33 4.47
CA GLY A 39 -1.68 7.87 5.46
C GLY A 39 -1.01 7.99 6.82
N THR A 40 -1.53 7.30 7.84
CA THR A 40 -0.95 7.28 9.19
C THR A 40 0.15 6.23 9.39
N GLY A 41 0.63 5.58 8.32
CA GLY A 41 1.79 4.71 8.29
C GLY A 41 1.58 3.27 8.76
N VAL A 42 0.34 2.78 8.81
CA VAL A 42 0.03 1.47 9.40
C VAL A 42 0.71 0.30 8.67
N LEU A 43 0.89 0.38 7.35
CA LEU A 43 1.53 -0.68 6.57
C LEU A 43 3.05 -0.63 6.71
N GLY A 44 3.66 0.54 6.50
CA GLY A 44 5.10 0.71 6.62
C GLY A 44 5.61 0.43 8.03
N LEU A 45 4.94 0.92 9.09
CA LEU A 45 5.27 0.59 10.47
C LEU A 45 5.06 -0.90 10.75
N GLY A 46 3.98 -1.51 10.21
CA GLY A 46 3.75 -2.95 10.29
C GLY A 46 4.88 -3.77 9.68
N ALA A 47 5.45 -3.32 8.55
CA ALA A 47 6.59 -3.97 7.92
C ALA A 47 7.86 -3.90 8.80
N LEU A 48 8.11 -2.77 9.48
CA LEU A 48 9.21 -2.64 10.45
C LEU A 48 9.05 -3.63 11.61
N PHE A 49 7.84 -3.77 12.19
CA PHE A 49 7.56 -4.79 13.20
C PHE A 49 7.80 -6.21 12.70
N CYS A 50 7.61 -6.48 11.42
CA CYS A 50 7.84 -7.78 10.79
C CYS A 50 9.28 -8.01 10.35
N GLY A 51 10.19 -7.04 10.54
CA GLY A 51 11.63 -7.23 10.33
C GLY A 51 12.21 -6.51 9.12
N ALA A 52 11.47 -5.64 8.45
CA ALA A 52 12.06 -4.66 7.55
C ALA A 52 13.03 -3.76 8.32
N SER A 53 14.11 -3.33 7.69
CA SER A 53 15.09 -2.44 8.34
C SER A 53 14.73 -0.98 8.17
N ASN A 54 14.11 -0.63 7.05
CA ASN A 54 13.72 0.73 6.74
C ASN A 54 12.33 0.75 6.11
N ALA A 55 11.61 1.85 6.31
CA ALA A 55 10.35 2.15 5.64
C ALA A 55 10.35 3.57 5.10
N ILE A 56 10.08 3.72 3.80
CA ILE A 56 9.89 5.00 3.11
C ILE A 56 8.40 5.29 3.10
N MET A 57 7.98 6.33 3.82
CA MET A 57 6.59 6.73 4.01
C MET A 57 6.27 7.89 3.08
N ILE A 58 5.43 7.67 2.09
CA ILE A 58 5.12 8.66 1.05
C ILE A 58 3.64 9.00 1.10
N ASP A 59 3.33 10.27 1.30
CA ASP A 59 1.97 10.78 1.20
C ASP A 59 2.00 12.25 0.73
N ILE A 60 0.90 12.71 0.16
CA ILE A 60 0.72 14.11 -0.22
C ILE A 60 0.22 14.97 0.96
N ASP A 61 -0.35 14.33 1.99
CA ASP A 61 -0.92 14.99 3.17
C ASP A 61 0.11 15.09 4.29
N GLN A 62 0.68 16.29 4.49
CA GLN A 62 1.63 16.55 5.56
C GLN A 62 1.06 16.24 6.94
N SER A 63 -0.23 16.43 7.16
CA SER A 63 -0.85 16.16 8.48
C SER A 63 -0.89 14.65 8.80
N ALA A 64 -1.05 13.82 7.78
CA ALA A 64 -0.93 12.36 7.94
C ALA A 64 0.52 11.96 8.25
N LEU A 65 1.49 12.56 7.57
CA LEU A 65 2.91 12.31 7.80
C LEU A 65 3.40 12.75 9.20
N ASP A 66 2.83 13.81 9.74
CA ASP A 66 3.10 14.23 11.14
C ASP A 66 2.64 13.15 12.13
N ILE A 67 1.54 12.46 11.83
CA ILE A 67 1.08 11.32 12.63
C ILE A 67 2.02 10.12 12.47
N VAL A 68 2.50 9.84 11.25
CA VAL A 68 3.52 8.79 10.99
C VAL A 68 4.76 9.03 11.86
N TYR A 69 5.27 10.26 11.86
CA TYR A 69 6.47 10.63 12.64
C TYR A 69 6.27 10.34 14.15
N ASN A 70 5.12 10.75 14.69
CA ASN A 70 4.78 10.53 16.09
C ASN A 70 4.62 9.05 16.42
N ASN A 71 3.91 8.29 15.55
CA ASN A 71 3.73 6.85 15.71
C ASN A 71 5.08 6.11 15.69
N ALA A 72 5.93 6.41 14.71
CA ALA A 72 7.25 5.81 14.61
C ALA A 72 8.12 6.13 15.85
N GLY A 73 8.02 7.36 16.37
CA GLY A 73 8.72 7.76 17.59
C GLY A 73 8.27 6.96 18.81
N SER A 74 6.97 6.78 18.98
CA SER A 74 6.37 6.02 20.08
C SER A 74 6.77 4.55 20.06
N GLU A 75 6.96 3.97 18.88
CA GLU A 75 7.31 2.56 18.68
C GLU A 75 8.84 2.33 18.56
N GLY A 76 9.65 3.38 18.67
CA GLY A 76 11.11 3.29 18.63
C GLY A 76 11.71 3.20 17.21
N PHE A 77 10.93 3.49 16.16
CA PHE A 77 11.35 3.40 14.77
C PHE A 77 11.80 4.72 14.14
N SER A 78 12.01 5.80 14.90
CA SER A 78 12.39 7.12 14.37
C SER A 78 13.60 7.11 13.43
N LYS A 79 14.52 6.15 13.60
CA LYS A 79 15.73 6.00 12.77
C LYS A 79 15.54 5.07 11.58
N ASN A 80 14.39 4.43 11.48
CA ASN A 80 14.08 3.42 10.48
C ASN A 80 13.07 3.90 9.45
N ILE A 81 12.64 5.15 9.55
CA ILE A 81 11.69 5.75 8.63
C ILE A 81 12.33 6.91 7.87
N GLU A 82 11.98 6.98 6.59
CA GLU A 82 12.13 8.16 5.74
C GLU A 82 10.73 8.67 5.40
N ILE A 83 10.50 9.98 5.56
CA ILE A 83 9.19 10.60 5.31
C ILE A 83 9.32 11.54 4.11
N ILE A 84 8.48 11.33 3.10
CA ILE A 84 8.46 12.10 1.86
C ILE A 84 7.06 12.68 1.65
N CYS A 85 6.92 13.99 1.81
CA CYS A 85 5.69 14.70 1.46
C CYS A 85 5.71 15.02 -0.04
N SER A 86 5.06 14.19 -0.85
CA SER A 86 5.05 14.33 -2.31
C SER A 86 3.88 13.61 -2.95
N ASP A 87 3.51 14.07 -4.16
CA ASP A 87 2.70 13.26 -5.07
C ASP A 87 3.49 12.00 -5.47
N VAL A 88 2.85 10.85 -5.43
CA VAL A 88 3.45 9.57 -5.81
C VAL A 88 4.00 9.57 -7.23
N ALA A 89 3.40 10.35 -8.15
CA ALA A 89 3.87 10.49 -9.52
C ALA A 89 5.25 11.19 -9.64
N ALA A 90 5.69 11.91 -8.61
CA ALA A 90 6.94 12.67 -8.60
C ALA A 90 8.08 11.96 -7.83
N VAL A 91 7.81 10.78 -7.26
CA VAL A 91 8.79 10.05 -6.43
C VAL A 91 9.52 9.01 -7.24
N THR A 92 10.85 8.94 -7.06
CA THR A 92 11.68 7.84 -7.53
C THR A 92 12.00 6.91 -6.35
N LEU A 93 11.73 5.62 -6.50
CA LEU A 93 11.89 4.61 -5.46
C LEU A 93 13.19 3.85 -5.62
N GLU A 94 14.31 4.54 -5.39
CA GLU A 94 15.62 3.90 -5.39
C GLU A 94 15.84 3.11 -4.10
N HIS A 95 16.52 1.97 -4.19
CA HIS A 95 16.84 1.11 -3.03
C HIS A 95 15.62 0.59 -2.26
N THR A 96 14.49 0.45 -2.92
CA THR A 96 13.29 -0.18 -2.38
C THR A 96 13.26 -1.67 -2.79
N ASP A 97 12.95 -2.55 -1.83
CA ASP A 97 12.88 -4.00 -2.06
C ASP A 97 11.42 -4.47 -2.20
N LEU A 98 10.48 -3.75 -1.59
CA LEU A 98 9.05 -4.07 -1.61
C LEU A 98 8.22 -2.79 -1.55
N ILE A 99 7.11 -2.78 -2.29
CA ILE A 99 6.12 -1.71 -2.20
C ILE A 99 4.84 -2.22 -1.55
N LEU A 100 4.31 -1.44 -0.61
CA LEU A 100 2.98 -1.59 -0.05
C LEU A 100 2.12 -0.41 -0.50
N CYS A 101 0.89 -0.68 -0.94
CA CYS A 101 0.04 0.35 -1.49
C CYS A 101 -1.44 0.07 -1.23
N ASN A 102 -2.12 1.02 -0.59
CA ASN A 102 -3.57 1.08 -0.53
C ASN A 102 -4.02 2.41 -1.17
N PRO A 103 -4.08 2.48 -2.51
CA PRO A 103 -4.33 3.74 -3.22
C PRO A 103 -5.78 4.20 -3.02
N PRO A 104 -6.11 5.45 -3.39
CA PRO A 104 -7.50 5.87 -3.51
C PRO A 104 -8.20 5.03 -4.59
N TRP A 105 -9.40 4.48 -4.27
CA TRP A 105 -10.09 3.52 -5.16
C TRP A 105 -10.89 4.16 -6.28
N GLY A 106 -10.76 5.48 -6.46
CA GLY A 106 -11.38 6.20 -7.57
C GLY A 106 -12.90 6.40 -7.42
N THR A 107 -13.44 6.27 -6.20
CA THR A 107 -14.87 6.49 -5.96
C THR A 107 -15.26 7.96 -6.12
N GLN A 108 -14.33 8.88 -5.85
CA GLN A 108 -14.51 10.33 -6.04
C GLN A 108 -13.90 10.82 -7.35
N LYS A 109 -12.78 10.24 -7.78
CA LYS A 109 -12.08 10.62 -9.01
C LYS A 109 -11.63 9.37 -9.76
N MET A 110 -12.25 9.12 -10.92
CA MET A 110 -11.86 8.01 -11.79
C MET A 110 -10.39 8.11 -12.18
N GLY A 111 -9.64 6.99 -12.06
CA GLY A 111 -8.21 6.92 -12.38
C GLY A 111 -7.29 7.53 -11.32
N ALA A 112 -7.77 7.80 -10.12
CA ALA A 112 -6.93 8.30 -9.01
C ALA A 112 -5.82 7.32 -8.61
N ASP A 113 -5.99 6.04 -8.89
CA ASP A 113 -5.03 4.96 -8.67
C ASP A 113 -3.93 4.88 -9.74
N ALA A 114 -4.14 5.45 -10.93
CA ALA A 114 -3.20 5.31 -12.05
C ALA A 114 -1.77 5.75 -11.74
N PRO A 115 -1.50 6.87 -11.03
CA PRO A 115 -0.14 7.25 -10.64
C PRO A 115 0.54 6.20 -9.75
N PHE A 116 -0.21 5.51 -8.90
CA PHE A 116 0.31 4.45 -8.03
C PHE A 116 0.71 3.21 -8.84
N LEU A 117 -0.11 2.81 -9.83
CA LEU A 117 0.22 1.70 -10.72
C LEU A 117 1.52 1.99 -11.50
N GLU A 118 1.66 3.20 -12.03
CA GLU A 118 2.87 3.61 -12.76
C GLU A 118 4.10 3.69 -11.84
N ALA A 119 3.97 4.18 -10.61
CA ALA A 119 5.06 4.20 -9.64
C ALA A 119 5.55 2.79 -9.31
N ILE A 120 4.64 1.83 -9.07
CA ILE A 120 4.99 0.42 -8.86
C ILE A 120 5.70 -0.15 -10.09
N ARG A 121 5.15 0.07 -11.29
CA ARG A 121 5.76 -0.39 -12.53
C ARG A 121 7.19 0.14 -12.71
N ASN A 122 7.37 1.45 -12.49
CA ASN A 122 8.66 2.11 -12.70
C ASN A 122 9.71 1.67 -11.67
N ALA A 123 9.30 1.35 -10.45
CA ALA A 123 10.20 0.82 -9.42
C ALA A 123 10.70 -0.59 -9.78
N GLY A 124 9.90 -1.41 -10.47
CA GLY A 124 10.32 -2.74 -10.94
C GLY A 124 10.61 -3.73 -9.81
N VAL A 125 10.02 -3.55 -8.63
CA VAL A 125 10.18 -4.42 -7.48
C VAL A 125 8.84 -5.06 -7.08
N PRO A 126 8.84 -6.18 -6.33
CA PRO A 126 7.60 -6.76 -5.82
C PRO A 126 6.71 -5.73 -5.12
N ALA A 127 5.41 -5.86 -5.28
CA ALA A 127 4.47 -4.98 -4.64
C ALA A 127 3.22 -5.71 -4.14
N TYR A 128 2.62 -5.18 -3.08
CA TYR A 128 1.30 -5.56 -2.62
C TYR A 128 0.37 -4.37 -2.74
N MET A 129 -0.75 -4.56 -3.42
CA MET A 129 -1.76 -3.53 -3.61
C MET A 129 -3.12 -4.02 -3.14
N LEU A 130 -3.75 -3.26 -2.25
CA LEU A 130 -5.15 -3.46 -1.88
C LEU A 130 -6.03 -2.58 -2.75
N HIS A 131 -7.04 -3.16 -3.41
CA HIS A 131 -7.98 -2.39 -4.21
C HIS A 131 -9.38 -3.01 -4.14
N SER A 132 -10.40 -2.25 -4.57
CA SER A 132 -11.75 -2.81 -4.73
C SER A 132 -11.72 -4.07 -5.60
N SER A 133 -12.47 -5.10 -5.24
CA SER A 133 -12.55 -6.34 -6.04
C SER A 133 -13.14 -6.14 -7.45
N ASP A 134 -13.85 -5.03 -7.65
CA ASP A 134 -14.36 -4.65 -8.98
C ASP A 134 -13.29 -4.02 -9.88
N ALA A 135 -12.10 -3.70 -9.33
CA ALA A 135 -11.00 -3.06 -10.05
C ALA A 135 -10.20 -4.05 -10.92
N LYS A 136 -10.89 -4.75 -11.82
CA LYS A 136 -10.26 -5.70 -12.76
C LYS A 136 -9.17 -5.06 -13.63
N HIS A 137 -9.21 -3.74 -13.79
CA HIS A 137 -8.20 -3.00 -14.54
C HIS A 137 -6.81 -3.06 -13.91
N VAL A 138 -6.69 -3.24 -12.59
CA VAL A 138 -5.40 -3.39 -11.89
C VAL A 138 -4.68 -4.62 -12.42
N ALA A 139 -5.30 -5.80 -12.30
CA ALA A 139 -4.72 -7.05 -12.79
C ALA A 139 -4.42 -6.98 -14.30
N ALA A 140 -5.41 -6.55 -15.10
CA ALA A 140 -5.26 -6.45 -16.55
C ALA A 140 -4.10 -5.52 -16.97
N ARG A 141 -3.87 -4.43 -16.25
CA ARG A 141 -2.80 -3.49 -16.56
C ARG A 141 -1.43 -4.08 -16.23
N PHE A 142 -1.24 -4.72 -15.07
CA PHE A 142 0.00 -5.38 -14.71
C PHE A 142 0.29 -6.57 -15.63
N ASP A 143 -0.71 -7.40 -15.97
CA ASP A 143 -0.57 -8.47 -16.97
C ASP A 143 -0.10 -7.92 -18.33
N SER A 144 -0.64 -6.78 -18.78
CA SER A 144 -0.22 -6.15 -20.03
C SER A 144 1.23 -5.65 -20.02
N TRP A 145 1.80 -5.40 -18.86
CA TRP A 145 3.20 -5.06 -18.66
C TRP A 145 4.11 -6.28 -18.44
N GLY A 146 3.54 -7.50 -18.52
CA GLY A 146 4.27 -8.76 -18.32
C GLY A 146 4.54 -9.11 -16.87
N TRP A 147 3.86 -8.46 -15.92
CA TRP A 147 3.99 -8.78 -14.50
C TRP A 147 3.17 -10.03 -14.14
N HIS A 148 3.64 -10.75 -13.13
CA HIS A 148 2.88 -11.87 -12.55
C HIS A 148 1.95 -11.33 -11.46
N VAL A 149 0.65 -11.55 -11.62
CA VAL A 149 -0.40 -11.04 -10.74
C VAL A 149 -1.02 -12.19 -9.97
N HIS A 150 -0.96 -12.13 -8.64
CA HIS A 150 -1.53 -13.14 -7.76
C HIS A 150 -2.54 -12.50 -6.82
N GLU A 151 -3.75 -13.05 -6.77
CA GLU A 151 -4.71 -12.72 -5.73
C GLU A 151 -4.29 -13.42 -4.42
N VAL A 152 -4.00 -12.64 -3.37
CA VAL A 152 -3.60 -13.18 -2.07
C VAL A 152 -4.81 -13.51 -1.21
N PHE A 153 -5.76 -12.60 -1.15
CA PHE A 153 -7.08 -12.81 -0.55
C PHE A 153 -8.06 -11.72 -0.97
N SER A 154 -9.36 -12.04 -0.87
CA SER A 154 -10.44 -11.06 -0.93
C SER A 154 -11.18 -11.02 0.41
N ALA A 155 -11.59 -9.83 0.83
CA ALA A 155 -12.31 -9.60 2.07
C ALA A 155 -13.32 -8.47 1.95
N GLN A 156 -14.35 -8.51 2.80
CA GLN A 156 -15.29 -7.39 2.93
C GLN A 156 -14.72 -6.32 3.84
N PHE A 157 -14.82 -5.09 3.38
CA PHE A 157 -14.39 -3.88 4.08
C PHE A 157 -15.54 -2.96 4.39
N ASP A 158 -15.45 -2.37 5.56
CA ASP A 158 -16.25 -1.22 5.94
C ASP A 158 -15.43 0.04 5.60
N LEU A 159 -15.80 0.74 4.53
CA LEU A 159 -15.13 1.97 4.08
C LEU A 159 -15.31 3.14 5.06
N GLY A 160 -16.04 2.95 6.16
CA GLY A 160 -16.44 4.05 7.03
C GLY A 160 -17.53 4.91 6.38
N SER A 161 -18.22 5.71 7.17
CA SER A 161 -19.19 6.67 6.64
C SER A 161 -18.44 7.87 6.06
N ALA A 162 -18.53 8.07 4.74
CA ALA A 162 -18.30 9.39 4.18
C ALA A 162 -19.21 10.38 4.92
N HIS A 163 -18.64 11.51 5.36
CA HIS A 163 -19.37 12.56 6.06
C HIS A 163 -20.43 13.19 5.13
N THR A 164 -21.60 12.60 5.10
CA THR A 164 -22.81 13.32 4.71
C THR A 164 -23.72 13.36 5.93
N HIS A 165 -24.08 14.56 6.35
CA HIS A 165 -25.07 14.81 7.36
C HIS A 165 -26.37 14.04 7.00
N HIS A 166 -26.77 13.10 7.84
CA HIS A 166 -27.94 12.24 7.84
C HIS A 166 -27.70 10.79 7.34
N THR A 167 -27.79 9.89 8.33
CA THR A 167 -27.77 8.43 8.26
C THR A 167 -26.40 7.80 7.99
N ARG A 168 -25.80 7.24 9.06
CA ARG A 168 -24.63 6.35 9.01
C ARG A 168 -24.97 5.06 8.26
N ARG A 169 -24.84 5.06 6.95
CA ARG A 169 -24.90 3.84 6.15
C ARG A 169 -23.48 3.30 6.06
N ARG A 170 -23.20 2.19 6.74
CA ARG A 170 -21.94 1.44 6.52
C ARG A 170 -21.98 0.93 5.10
N VAL A 171 -21.06 1.40 4.27
CA VAL A 171 -20.88 0.86 2.93
C VAL A 171 -19.85 -0.26 3.02
N MET A 172 -20.32 -1.50 2.96
CA MET A 172 -19.47 -2.66 2.86
C MET A 172 -19.06 -2.82 1.40
N THR A 173 -17.76 -2.84 1.15
CA THR A 173 -17.22 -3.14 -0.17
C THR A 173 -16.29 -4.35 -0.11
N GLN A 174 -16.20 -5.06 -1.21
CA GLN A 174 -15.21 -6.14 -1.34
C GLN A 174 -13.89 -5.55 -1.83
N ALA A 175 -12.80 -5.95 -1.21
CA ALA A 175 -11.46 -5.60 -1.65
C ALA A 175 -10.59 -6.84 -1.82
N THR A 176 -9.70 -6.77 -2.79
CA THR A 176 -8.73 -7.80 -3.11
C THR A 176 -7.33 -7.28 -2.85
N LEU A 177 -6.52 -8.09 -2.15
CA LEU A 177 -5.09 -7.88 -2.02
C LEU A 177 -4.38 -8.61 -3.16
N TRP A 178 -3.70 -7.84 -3.99
CA TRP A 178 -2.88 -8.33 -5.09
C TRP A 178 -1.41 -8.38 -4.68
N ARG A 179 -0.71 -9.46 -5.00
CA ARG A 179 0.74 -9.56 -5.03
C ARG A 179 1.20 -9.42 -6.47
N LEU A 180 2.02 -8.42 -6.74
CA LEU A 180 2.47 -8.01 -8.05
C LEU A 180 3.97 -8.26 -8.14
N LEU A 181 4.40 -9.11 -9.05
CA LEU A 181 5.81 -9.45 -9.23
C LEU A 181 6.28 -8.97 -10.61
N PRO A 182 7.42 -8.28 -10.69
CA PRO A 182 7.95 -7.83 -11.97
C PRO A 182 8.33 -9.02 -12.88
N PRO A 183 8.45 -8.82 -14.20
CA PRO A 183 8.69 -9.90 -15.18
C PRO A 183 9.91 -10.77 -14.88
N ASP A 184 10.95 -10.17 -14.32
CA ASP A 184 12.22 -10.85 -14.04
C ASP A 184 12.30 -11.46 -12.62
N ALA A 185 11.23 -11.34 -11.82
CA ALA A 185 11.18 -11.96 -10.51
C ALA A 185 11.09 -13.49 -10.67
N THR A 186 12.14 -14.19 -10.31
CA THR A 186 12.09 -15.65 -10.23
C THR A 186 11.06 -16.07 -9.18
N SER A 187 10.02 -16.77 -9.61
CA SER A 187 9.05 -17.36 -8.68
C SER A 187 9.78 -18.24 -7.66
N PRO A 188 9.57 -18.09 -6.35
CA PRO A 188 10.14 -18.98 -5.34
C PRO A 188 9.59 -20.42 -5.41
N ASP A 189 8.67 -20.72 -6.32
CA ASP A 189 7.98 -22.00 -6.46
C ASP A 189 8.69 -23.01 -7.39
N ARG A 190 10.03 -22.97 -7.47
CA ARG A 190 10.81 -24.01 -8.15
C ARG A 190 11.91 -24.58 -7.25
N SER A 191 11.48 -25.24 -6.16
CA SER A 191 12.34 -26.18 -5.42
C SER A 191 11.48 -27.24 -4.76
#